data_3fe6019c4ee371c67f3adfd4b936c6ba
#
_entry.id   3fe6019c4ee371c67f3adfd4b936c6ba
#
_cell.length_a   1.000
_cell.length_b   1.000
_cell.length_c   1.000
_cell.angle_alpha   90.00
_cell.angle_beta   90.00
_cell.angle_gamma   90.00
#
_symmetry.space_group_name_H-M   'P 1'
#
loop_
_entity.id
_entity.type
_entity.pdbx_description
1 polymer ?
#
loop_
_entity_poly.entity_id
_entity_poly.type
_entity_poly.pdbx_seq_one_letter_code
_entity_poly.pdbx_strand_id
1 'polypeptide(L)'
;MTSCFVNRVLVSSAVLATAFVFGTTAATMFRALLMIFYTNPFGVGDWIRVDGEILQVRELGLSFFVVVNFWGEVIFLPVSTVLDARIFNLSRSPPLWMNTTFNVDLGVTQADIDSV
;
A
#
# COMPACT_ATOMS: atom_id res chain seq x y z
N MET A 1 34.42 -1.39 41.15
CA MET A 1 33.75 -0.17 40.66
C MET A 1 33.85 -0.01 39.15
N THR A 2 35.04 -0.15 38.58
CA THR A 2 35.27 0.04 37.14
C THR A 2 34.51 -0.95 36.27
N SER A 3 34.45 -2.24 36.66
CA SER A 3 33.75 -3.28 35.91
C SER A 3 32.22 -3.08 35.89
N CYS A 4 31.65 -2.59 36.99
CA CYS A 4 30.22 -2.30 37.06
C CYS A 4 29.85 -1.09 36.17
N PHE A 5 30.69 -0.07 36.15
CA PHE A 5 30.52 1.10 35.28
C PHE A 5 30.64 0.72 33.80
N VAL A 6 31.69 -0.02 33.45
CA VAL A 6 31.90 -0.51 32.08
C VAL A 6 30.74 -1.39 31.63
N ASN A 7 30.26 -2.25 32.49
CA ASN A 7 29.11 -3.11 32.16
C ASN A 7 27.83 -2.30 31.89
N ARG A 8 27.59 -1.25 32.69
CA ARG A 8 26.45 -0.36 32.46
C ARG A 8 26.55 0.39 31.13
N VAL A 9 27.73 0.88 30.81
CA VAL A 9 28.00 1.58 29.56
C VAL A 9 27.80 0.64 28.36
N LEU A 10 28.30 -0.60 28.46
CA LEU A 10 28.15 -1.60 27.41
C LEU A 10 26.69 -1.97 27.20
N VAL A 11 25.92 -2.20 28.27
CA VAL A 11 24.53 -2.51 28.20
C VAL A 11 23.72 -1.34 27.62
N SER A 12 23.98 -0.13 28.06
CA SER A 12 23.32 1.08 27.58
C SER A 12 23.57 1.30 26.08
N SER A 13 24.81 1.13 25.64
CA SER A 13 25.16 1.29 24.23
C SER A 13 24.56 0.21 23.35
N ALA A 14 24.49 -1.02 23.84
CA ALA A 14 23.84 -2.12 23.14
C ALA A 14 22.33 -1.88 22.98
N VAL A 15 21.67 -1.41 24.05
CA VAL A 15 20.23 -1.05 24.01
C VAL A 15 19.99 0.09 23.04
N LEU A 16 20.82 1.12 23.08
CA LEU A 16 20.70 2.27 22.18
C LEU A 16 20.90 1.87 20.72
N ALA A 17 21.89 1.04 20.41
CA ALA A 17 22.14 0.54 19.07
C ALA A 17 20.98 -0.31 18.56
N THR A 18 20.43 -1.19 19.40
CA THR A 18 19.26 -2.01 19.09
C THR A 18 18.03 -1.14 18.82
N ALA A 19 17.78 -0.16 19.67
CA ALA A 19 16.69 0.79 19.50
C ALA A 19 16.82 1.57 18.18
N PHE A 20 18.03 1.97 17.83
CA PHE A 20 18.28 2.67 16.57
C PHE A 20 17.99 1.79 15.35
N VAL A 21 18.42 0.54 15.36
CA VAL A 21 18.21 -0.41 14.26
C VAL A 21 16.72 -0.75 14.11
N PHE A 22 16.03 -1.02 15.21
CA PHE A 22 14.61 -1.40 15.18
C PHE A 22 13.65 -0.23 15.14
N GLY A 23 14.11 0.99 15.42
CA GLY A 23 13.27 2.17 15.49
C GLY A 23 12.51 2.45 14.19
N THR A 24 13.15 2.32 13.04
CA THR A 24 12.55 2.52 11.74
C THR A 24 11.47 1.48 11.45
N THR A 25 11.73 0.21 11.76
CA THR A 25 10.76 -0.87 11.59
C THR A 25 9.56 -0.69 12.50
N ALA A 26 9.80 -0.35 13.77
CA ALA A 26 8.72 -0.08 14.73
C ALA A 26 7.88 1.12 14.30
N ALA A 27 8.48 2.17 13.79
CA ALA A 27 7.77 3.33 13.26
C ALA A 27 6.89 2.96 12.05
N THR A 28 7.40 2.16 11.14
CA THR A 28 6.65 1.68 9.96
C THR A 28 5.47 0.82 10.38
N MET A 29 5.65 -0.10 11.32
CA MET A 29 4.57 -0.93 11.85
C MET A 29 3.50 -0.09 12.55
N PHE A 30 3.91 0.92 13.32
CA PHE A 30 2.98 1.82 13.99
C PHE A 30 2.17 2.64 12.98
N ARG A 31 2.81 3.15 11.94
CA ARG A 31 2.12 3.85 10.84
C ARG A 31 1.12 2.93 10.14
N ALA A 32 1.47 1.67 9.93
CA ALA A 32 0.58 0.66 9.36
C ALA A 32 -0.65 0.42 10.25
N LEU A 33 -0.45 0.31 11.57
CA LEU A 33 -1.55 0.17 12.53
C LEU A 33 -2.50 1.36 12.48
N LEU A 34 -1.96 2.57 12.47
CA LEU A 34 -2.76 3.79 12.33
C LEU A 34 -3.52 3.82 11.02
N MET A 35 -2.91 3.38 9.93
CA MET A 35 -3.55 3.34 8.63
C MET A 35 -4.71 2.33 8.60
N ILE A 36 -4.52 1.15 9.19
CA ILE A 36 -5.53 0.09 9.19
C ILE A 36 -6.70 0.44 10.12
N PHE A 37 -6.43 0.90 11.33
CA PHE A 37 -7.45 1.06 12.36
C PHE A 37 -8.02 2.47 12.48
N TYR A 38 -7.23 3.48 12.20
CA TYR A 38 -7.64 4.86 12.36
C TYR A 38 -8.01 5.54 11.05
N THR A 39 -7.09 5.58 10.10
CA THR A 39 -7.32 6.25 8.82
C THR A 39 -8.19 5.42 7.89
N ASN A 40 -7.96 4.11 7.87
CA ASN A 40 -8.72 3.11 7.12
C ASN A 40 -9.09 3.58 5.70
N PRO A 41 -8.11 3.91 4.84
CA PRO A 41 -8.38 4.42 3.50
C PRO A 41 -9.00 3.37 2.59
N PHE A 42 -8.77 2.09 2.88
CA PHE A 42 -9.33 0.96 2.15
C PHE A 42 -9.48 -0.24 3.08
N GLY A 43 -10.43 -1.12 2.76
CA GLY A 43 -10.66 -2.37 3.49
C GLY A 43 -10.36 -3.59 2.64
N VAL A 44 -10.49 -4.77 3.25
CA VAL A 44 -10.38 -6.04 2.53
C VAL A 44 -11.50 -6.15 1.50
N GLY A 45 -11.12 -6.53 0.27
CA GLY A 45 -12.04 -6.62 -0.85
C GLY A 45 -12.19 -5.35 -1.68
N ASP A 46 -11.65 -4.23 -1.20
CA ASP A 46 -11.69 -2.97 -1.94
C ASP A 46 -10.72 -2.99 -3.13
N TRP A 47 -11.16 -2.36 -4.22
CA TRP A 47 -10.29 -2.11 -5.36
C TRP A 47 -9.57 -0.79 -5.15
N ILE A 48 -8.26 -0.83 -5.24
CA ILE A 48 -7.39 0.35 -5.08
C ILE A 48 -6.49 0.49 -6.29
N ARG A 49 -6.06 1.72 -6.52
CA ARG A 49 -5.01 2.01 -7.50
C ARG A 49 -3.78 2.51 -6.76
N VAL A 50 -2.68 1.80 -6.93
CA VAL A 50 -1.39 2.15 -6.35
C VAL A 50 -0.39 2.22 -7.50
N ASP A 51 0.30 3.34 -7.65
CA ASP A 51 1.31 3.56 -8.69
C ASP A 51 0.83 3.23 -10.11
N GLY A 52 -0.46 3.47 -10.39
CA GLY A 52 -1.06 3.21 -11.69
C GLY A 52 -1.59 1.80 -11.91
N GLU A 53 -1.34 0.88 -11.00
CA GLU A 53 -1.86 -0.48 -11.07
C GLU A 53 -3.16 -0.60 -10.26
N ILE A 54 -4.13 -1.30 -10.83
CA ILE A 54 -5.40 -1.59 -10.17
C ILE A 54 -5.27 -2.92 -9.44
N LEU A 55 -5.45 -2.89 -8.14
CA LEU A 55 -5.26 -4.03 -7.26
C LEU A 55 -6.47 -4.21 -6.35
N GLN A 56 -6.83 -5.45 -6.08
CA GLN A 56 -7.85 -5.79 -5.09
C GLN A 56 -7.17 -6.21 -3.80
N VAL A 57 -7.55 -5.61 -2.69
CA VAL A 57 -7.00 -5.95 -1.38
C VAL A 57 -7.60 -7.26 -0.90
N ARG A 58 -6.75 -8.24 -0.64
CA ARG A 58 -7.14 -9.55 -0.11
C ARG A 58 -6.92 -9.63 1.38
N GLU A 59 -5.78 -9.13 1.84
CA GLU A 59 -5.39 -9.24 3.23
C GLU A 59 -4.55 -8.03 3.64
N LEU A 60 -4.76 -7.56 4.84
CA LEU A 60 -4.04 -6.43 5.42
C LEU A 60 -3.13 -6.94 6.53
N GLY A 61 -1.82 -6.78 6.34
CA GLY A 61 -0.81 -7.13 7.33
C GLY A 61 -0.04 -5.92 7.83
N LEU A 62 0.79 -6.12 8.83
CA LEU A 62 1.65 -5.06 9.37
C LEU A 62 2.93 -4.86 8.57
N SER A 63 3.37 -5.88 7.85
CA SER A 63 4.59 -5.84 7.05
C SER A 63 4.31 -5.84 5.56
N PHE A 64 3.31 -6.62 5.14
CA PHE A 64 2.91 -6.77 3.75
C PHE A 64 1.40 -6.77 3.64
N PHE A 65 0.91 -6.20 2.56
CA PHE A 65 -0.47 -6.38 2.11
C PHE A 65 -0.49 -7.43 1.01
N VAL A 66 -1.47 -8.31 1.07
CA VAL A 66 -1.72 -9.27 0.00
C VAL A 66 -2.78 -8.68 -0.91
N VAL A 67 -2.40 -8.44 -2.14
CA VAL A 67 -3.27 -7.85 -3.16
C VAL A 67 -3.24 -8.71 -4.40
N VAL A 68 -4.31 -8.64 -5.17
CA VAL A 68 -4.44 -9.37 -6.43
C VAL A 68 -4.66 -8.37 -7.55
N ASN A 69 -3.91 -8.51 -8.62
CA ASN A 69 -4.08 -7.66 -9.78
C ASN A 69 -5.25 -8.13 -10.66
N PHE A 70 -5.51 -7.39 -11.71
CA PHE A 70 -6.59 -7.72 -12.65
C PHE A 70 -6.40 -9.07 -13.36
N TRP A 71 -5.16 -9.52 -13.46
CA TRP A 71 -4.81 -10.80 -14.09
C TRP A 71 -4.93 -12.00 -13.15
N GLY A 72 -5.25 -11.77 -11.89
CA GLY A 72 -5.35 -12.82 -10.88
C GLY A 72 -4.03 -13.16 -10.19
N GLU A 73 -2.99 -12.39 -10.42
CA GLU A 73 -1.70 -12.60 -9.77
C GLU A 73 -1.71 -12.05 -8.35
N VAL A 74 -1.21 -12.86 -7.42
CA VAL A 74 -1.09 -12.46 -6.02
C VAL A 74 0.22 -11.68 -5.84
N ILE A 75 0.10 -10.48 -5.30
CA ILE A 75 1.24 -9.59 -5.09
C ILE A 75 1.36 -9.30 -3.59
N PHE A 76 2.58 -9.46 -3.07
CA PHE A 76 2.91 -9.03 -1.72
C PHE A 76 3.45 -7.61 -1.77
N LEU A 77 2.65 -6.68 -1.33
CA LEU A 77 2.98 -5.25 -1.37
C LEU A 77 3.54 -4.81 -0.02
N PRO A 78 4.79 -4.36 0.05
CA PRO A 78 5.35 -3.87 1.31
C PRO A 78 4.55 -2.68 1.84
N VAL A 79 4.31 -2.67 3.15
CA VAL A 79 3.55 -1.60 3.80
C VAL A 79 4.22 -0.23 3.60
N SER A 80 5.54 -0.18 3.61
CA SER A 80 6.29 1.06 3.37
C SER A 80 5.96 1.68 2.01
N THR A 81 5.85 0.88 0.97
CA THR A 81 5.45 1.33 -0.37
C THR A 81 4.05 1.93 -0.35
N VAL A 82 3.11 1.27 0.34
CA VAL A 82 1.72 1.73 0.44
C VAL A 82 1.62 3.02 1.23
N LEU A 83 2.38 3.16 2.32
CA LEU A 83 2.38 4.36 3.15
C LEU A 83 2.89 5.60 2.41
N ASP A 84 3.84 5.42 1.51
CA ASP A 84 4.47 6.50 0.76
C ASP A 84 3.81 6.72 -0.61
N ALA A 85 2.99 5.80 -1.08
CA ALA A 85 2.31 5.89 -2.37
C ALA A 85 0.99 6.67 -2.27
N ARG A 86 0.60 7.27 -3.38
CA ARG A 86 -0.72 7.85 -3.53
C ARG A 86 -1.71 6.74 -3.85
N ILE A 87 -2.69 6.54 -2.99
CA ILE A 87 -3.69 5.48 -3.10
C ILE A 87 -5.03 6.07 -3.50
N PHE A 88 -5.61 5.51 -4.57
CA PHE A 88 -6.96 5.82 -4.98
C PHE A 88 -7.86 4.63 -4.64
N ASN A 89 -8.83 4.83 -3.76
CA ASN A 89 -9.80 3.79 -3.45
C ASN A 89 -10.94 3.85 -4.48
N LEU A 90 -10.94 2.90 -5.40
CA LEU A 90 -11.92 2.84 -6.49
C LEU A 90 -13.32 2.42 -5.99
N SER A 91 -13.36 1.61 -4.94
CA SER A 91 -14.63 1.14 -4.37
C SER A 91 -15.38 2.22 -3.60
N ARG A 92 -14.65 3.18 -3.03
CA ARG A 92 -15.22 4.31 -2.26
C ARG A 92 -15.30 5.60 -3.06
N SER A 93 -14.75 5.61 -4.26
CA SER A 93 -14.79 6.79 -5.12
C SER A 93 -16.18 6.97 -5.72
N PRO A 94 -16.62 8.23 -5.97
CA PRO A 94 -17.80 8.48 -6.76
C PRO A 94 -17.63 7.92 -8.18
N PRO A 95 -18.72 7.85 -9.01
CA PRO A 95 -18.62 7.29 -10.36
C PRO A 95 -17.44 7.86 -11.13
N LEU A 96 -16.56 6.97 -11.55
CA LEU A 96 -15.33 7.35 -12.24
C LEU A 96 -15.66 7.58 -13.72
N TRP A 97 -15.29 8.75 -14.21
CA TRP A 97 -15.28 9.03 -15.63
C TRP A 97 -14.08 8.35 -16.25
N MET A 98 -14.31 7.25 -16.93
CA MET A 98 -13.26 6.62 -17.73
C MET A 98 -13.23 7.31 -19.10
N ASN A 99 -12.20 8.11 -19.31
CA ASN A 99 -11.85 8.53 -20.66
C ASN A 99 -11.18 7.36 -21.36
N THR A 100 -11.99 6.48 -21.89
CA THR A 100 -11.50 5.43 -22.76
C THR A 100 -11.54 5.95 -24.17
N THR A 101 -10.40 6.37 -24.67
CA THR A 101 -10.25 6.68 -26.07
C THR A 101 -10.17 5.38 -26.82
N PHE A 102 -11.28 4.88 -27.32
CA PHE A 102 -11.27 3.80 -28.28
C PHE A 102 -10.82 4.37 -29.61
N ASN A 103 -9.66 4.00 -30.02
CA ASN A 103 -9.25 4.20 -31.40
C ASN A 103 -9.98 3.10 -32.20
N VAL A 104 -11.22 3.39 -32.59
CA VAL A 104 -11.98 2.47 -33.44
C VAL A 104 -11.41 2.58 -34.82
N ASP A 105 -10.57 1.59 -35.16
CA ASP A 105 -9.97 1.53 -36.47
C ASP A 105 -10.97 1.01 -37.49
N LEU A 106 -11.11 1.76 -38.58
CA LEU A 106 -11.50 1.34 -39.91
C LEU A 106 -12.75 0.45 -40.07
N GLY A 107 -13.81 1.04 -40.51
CA GLY A 107 -15.00 0.38 -40.97
C GLY A 107 -16.21 0.57 -40.06
N VAL A 108 -16.02 1.12 -38.88
CA VAL A 108 -17.14 1.59 -38.08
C VAL A 108 -17.44 3.02 -38.50
N THR A 109 -18.55 3.19 -39.17
CA THR A 109 -19.02 4.51 -39.56
C THR A 109 -19.62 5.24 -38.36
N GLN A 110 -19.73 6.57 -38.47
CA GLN A 110 -20.41 7.39 -37.48
C GLN A 110 -21.83 6.86 -37.17
N ALA A 111 -22.50 6.33 -38.17
CA ALA A 111 -23.82 5.77 -38.02
C ALA A 111 -23.86 4.52 -37.14
N ASP A 112 -22.87 3.69 -37.19
CA ASP A 112 -22.74 2.52 -36.32
C ASP A 112 -22.51 2.90 -34.86
N ILE A 113 -21.77 3.99 -34.59
CA ILE A 113 -21.59 4.52 -33.27
C ILE A 113 -22.86 5.15 -32.73
N ASP A 114 -23.59 5.88 -33.56
CA ASP A 114 -24.82 6.55 -33.18
C ASP A 114 -26.02 5.59 -33.01
N SER A 115 -25.92 4.39 -33.56
CA SER A 115 -26.96 3.37 -33.45
C SER A 115 -26.88 2.53 -32.16
N VAL A 116 -25.86 2.76 -31.36
CA VAL A 116 -25.68 2.02 -30.09
C VAL A 116 -26.36 2.70 -28.92
#